data_3699ffec1b21100cf4f5636cc8c925ef
#
_entry.id   3699ffec1b21100cf4f5636cc8c925ef
#
_cell.length_a   1.000
_cell.length_b   1.000
_cell.length_c   1.000
_cell.angle_alpha   90.00
_cell.angle_beta   90.00
_cell.angle_gamma   90.00
#
_symmetry.space_group_name_H-M   'P 1'
#
loop_
_entity.id
_entity.type
_entity.pdbx_description
1 polymer ?
#
loop_
_entity_poly.entity_id
_entity_poly.type
_entity_poly.pdbx_seq_one_letter_code
_entity_poly.pdbx_strand_id
1 'polypeptide(L)'
;MTSATSIRAVAVAPLDIPLHVPFGISGGAQAMANNVLVTLELADGTRGYGEAAPLPPYNGETQAMALAALRTAQAWLPGRDAAEWRALAAEFSARGGAGCGSAQCALEMALLDAVTKRRGEPLWKFFGGASTTLETDMTVTTGTVAEAADAARAIRARGIRQIKVKVGGAGGPAGDLARVAAIYAAAPDAPLILDGNAGISRAAASELVRGLRAAGITPALLEQWLAKDDLAGAAALIAESGWRVAADETACTADDARRIAAAGAAQVVNIKLMKSGVIAAWELATAARAAGLGLMIGGNVESMLAMSVSACFATGIGGFEFADLDTPWFMATNPFDGGFAVTGGMISVAGITAGHGVVPKE
;
A
#
# COMPACT_ATOMS: atom_id res chain seq x y z
N MET A 1 37.38 16.34 -2.25
CA MET A 1 36.71 15.81 -1.03
C MET A 1 35.43 15.15 -1.49
N THR A 2 35.23 13.89 -1.17
CA THR A 2 33.94 13.19 -1.43
C THR A 2 32.85 13.90 -0.64
N SER A 3 31.71 14.19 -1.29
CA SER A 3 30.52 14.75 -0.61
C SER A 3 30.10 13.83 0.54
N ALA A 4 29.66 14.39 1.65
CA ALA A 4 29.15 13.61 2.77
C ALA A 4 27.88 12.80 2.41
N THR A 5 27.18 13.18 1.34
CA THR A 5 26.06 12.48 0.74
C THR A 5 26.48 11.48 -0.35
N SER A 6 27.79 11.31 -0.61
CA SER A 6 28.29 10.30 -1.54
C SER A 6 27.94 8.90 -1.04
N ILE A 7 27.39 8.07 -1.89
CA ILE A 7 27.02 6.68 -1.58
C ILE A 7 28.32 5.86 -1.49
N ARG A 8 28.57 5.27 -0.32
CA ARG A 8 29.72 4.40 -0.07
C ARG A 8 29.45 2.98 -0.49
N ALA A 9 28.27 2.47 -0.16
CA ALA A 9 27.89 1.10 -0.43
C ALA A 9 26.37 0.93 -0.55
N VAL A 10 25.97 -0.09 -1.29
CA VAL A 10 24.58 -0.57 -1.37
C VAL A 10 24.57 -2.07 -1.13
N ALA A 11 23.78 -2.53 -0.18
CA ALA A 11 23.52 -3.94 0.07
C ALA A 11 22.08 -4.28 -0.26
N VAL A 12 21.87 -5.46 -0.85
CA VAL A 12 20.54 -5.98 -1.23
C VAL A 12 20.43 -7.41 -0.73
N ALA A 13 19.45 -7.70 0.10
CA ALA A 13 19.25 -9.00 0.72
C ALA A 13 17.77 -9.42 0.68
N PRO A 14 17.46 -10.73 0.60
CA PRO A 14 16.12 -11.23 0.87
C PRO A 14 15.65 -10.80 2.26
N LEU A 15 14.35 -10.51 2.38
CA LEU A 15 13.66 -10.19 3.62
C LEU A 15 12.42 -11.09 3.70
N ASP A 16 12.59 -12.29 4.21
CA ASP A 16 11.53 -13.29 4.30
C ASP A 16 10.90 -13.24 5.69
N ILE A 17 9.61 -12.86 5.76
CA ILE A 17 8.88 -12.74 7.02
C ILE A 17 7.66 -13.66 6.99
N PRO A 18 7.58 -14.67 7.89
CA PRO A 18 6.42 -15.53 7.99
C PRO A 18 5.16 -14.74 8.35
N LEU A 19 4.01 -15.17 7.85
CA LEU A 19 2.72 -14.63 8.23
C LEU A 19 2.04 -15.54 9.25
N HIS A 20 1.26 -14.96 10.19
CA HIS A 20 0.48 -15.72 11.17
C HIS A 20 -0.55 -16.63 10.50
N VAL A 21 -1.16 -16.13 9.43
CA VAL A 21 -2.08 -16.85 8.54
C VAL A 21 -1.77 -16.46 7.10
N PRO A 22 -2.02 -17.33 6.10
CA PRO A 22 -1.84 -16.96 4.71
C PRO A 22 -2.64 -15.71 4.35
N PHE A 23 -2.01 -14.72 3.73
CA PHE A 23 -2.67 -13.53 3.24
C PHE A 23 -3.29 -13.82 1.87
N GLY A 24 -4.61 -13.92 1.84
CA GLY A 24 -5.39 -14.30 0.65
C GLY A 24 -6.09 -13.11 0.01
N ILE A 25 -5.93 -13.00 -1.31
CA ILE A 25 -6.68 -12.10 -2.21
C ILE A 25 -7.36 -12.92 -3.30
N SER A 26 -8.17 -12.31 -4.16
CA SER A 26 -8.86 -13.02 -5.26
C SER A 26 -7.90 -13.76 -6.21
N GLY A 27 -6.67 -13.27 -6.37
CA GLY A 27 -5.64 -13.86 -7.24
C GLY A 27 -4.82 -14.99 -6.62
N GLY A 28 -4.96 -15.27 -5.31
CA GLY A 28 -4.18 -16.29 -4.60
C GLY A 28 -3.85 -15.94 -3.17
N ALA A 29 -3.01 -16.74 -2.52
CA ALA A 29 -2.58 -16.52 -1.14
C ALA A 29 -1.08 -16.79 -0.97
N GLN A 30 -0.45 -16.11 -0.01
CA GLN A 30 0.94 -16.37 0.37
C GLN A 30 1.07 -16.49 1.90
N ALA A 31 1.89 -17.43 2.35
CA ALA A 31 2.18 -17.68 3.78
C ALA A 31 3.46 -16.97 4.27
N MET A 32 4.20 -16.34 3.35
CA MET A 32 5.47 -15.66 3.58
C MET A 32 5.49 -14.35 2.82
N ALA A 33 5.86 -13.26 3.47
CA ALA A 33 6.25 -12.04 2.78
C ALA A 33 7.67 -12.23 2.25
N ASN A 34 7.80 -12.53 0.96
CA ASN A 34 9.09 -12.70 0.29
C ASN A 34 9.54 -11.34 -0.24
N ASN A 35 10.00 -10.48 0.66
CA ASN A 35 10.39 -9.10 0.39
C ASN A 35 11.92 -8.98 0.17
N VAL A 36 12.38 -7.78 -0.11
CA VAL A 36 13.82 -7.48 -0.29
C VAL A 36 14.17 -6.23 0.52
N LEU A 37 15.22 -6.32 1.33
CA LEU A 37 15.79 -5.19 2.04
C LEU A 37 16.92 -4.56 1.22
N VAL A 38 16.87 -3.24 1.07
CA VAL A 38 17.95 -2.39 0.54
C VAL A 38 18.56 -1.61 1.71
N THR A 39 19.87 -1.69 1.85
CA THR A 39 20.64 -0.83 2.75
C THR A 39 21.59 0.02 1.92
N LEU A 40 21.47 1.32 2.04
CA LEU A 40 22.35 2.29 1.40
C LEU A 40 23.18 2.98 2.48
N GLU A 41 24.50 3.05 2.30
CA GLU A 41 25.39 3.69 3.25
C GLU A 41 26.10 4.88 2.59
N LEU A 42 26.04 6.04 3.26
CA LEU A 42 26.72 7.26 2.84
C LEU A 42 28.17 7.29 3.33
N ALA A 43 28.98 8.19 2.78
CA ALA A 43 30.40 8.36 3.13
C ALA A 43 30.62 8.72 4.60
N ASP A 44 29.66 9.38 5.25
CA ASP A 44 29.72 9.72 6.69
C ASP A 44 29.18 8.61 7.59
N GLY A 45 28.79 7.45 7.04
CA GLY A 45 28.25 6.32 7.79
C GLY A 45 26.72 6.34 7.98
N THR A 46 26.02 7.39 7.54
CA THR A 46 24.54 7.43 7.57
C THR A 46 23.99 6.30 6.73
N ARG A 47 23.03 5.54 7.27
CA ARG A 47 22.37 4.44 6.57
C ARG A 47 20.92 4.76 6.28
N GLY A 48 20.52 4.54 5.02
CA GLY A 48 19.14 4.55 4.58
C GLY A 48 18.66 3.14 4.25
N TYR A 49 17.40 2.87 4.53
CA TYR A 49 16.78 1.57 4.33
C TYR A 49 15.57 1.68 3.42
N GLY A 50 15.34 0.66 2.62
CA GLY A 50 14.16 0.53 1.77
C GLY A 50 13.74 -0.92 1.64
N GLU A 51 12.48 -1.14 1.36
CA GLU A 51 11.89 -2.46 1.21
C GLU A 51 11.17 -2.56 -0.12
N ALA A 52 11.43 -3.65 -0.85
CA ALA A 52 10.57 -4.08 -1.95
C ALA A 52 9.66 -5.19 -1.45
N ALA A 53 8.35 -5.03 -1.65
CA ALA A 53 7.35 -6.02 -1.29
C ALA A 53 6.56 -6.48 -2.54
N PRO A 54 7.18 -7.32 -3.39
CA PRO A 54 6.52 -7.88 -4.56
C PRO A 54 5.39 -8.80 -4.12
N LEU A 55 4.27 -8.77 -4.85
CA LEU A 55 3.09 -9.57 -4.55
C LEU A 55 2.62 -10.30 -5.82
N PRO A 56 3.15 -11.52 -6.10
CA PRO A 56 2.86 -12.24 -7.33
C PRO A 56 1.38 -12.37 -7.69
N PRO A 57 0.45 -12.65 -6.74
CA PRO A 57 -0.97 -12.72 -7.07
C PRO A 57 -1.60 -11.38 -7.49
N TYR A 58 -0.97 -10.25 -7.13
CA TYR A 58 -1.47 -8.92 -7.42
C TYR A 58 -1.01 -8.39 -8.78
N ASN A 59 0.30 -8.43 -9.07
CA ASN A 59 0.89 -7.82 -10.26
C ASN A 59 1.93 -8.70 -10.99
N GLY A 60 2.16 -9.93 -10.51
CA GLY A 60 3.14 -10.84 -11.09
C GLY A 60 4.60 -10.60 -10.67
N GLU A 61 4.89 -9.55 -9.89
CA GLU A 61 6.23 -9.31 -9.38
C GLU A 61 6.64 -10.36 -8.35
N THR A 62 7.89 -10.80 -8.42
CA THR A 62 8.47 -11.79 -7.51
C THR A 62 9.71 -11.24 -6.79
N GLN A 63 10.06 -11.83 -5.65
CA GLN A 63 11.30 -11.50 -4.94
C GLN A 63 12.54 -11.63 -5.84
N ALA A 64 12.58 -12.66 -6.69
CA ALA A 64 13.69 -12.87 -7.62
C ALA A 64 13.82 -11.72 -8.62
N MET A 65 12.70 -11.19 -9.14
CA MET A 65 12.70 -10.02 -10.02
C MET A 65 13.21 -8.77 -9.29
N ALA A 66 12.71 -8.51 -8.08
CA ALA A 66 13.13 -7.38 -7.27
C ALA A 66 14.63 -7.46 -6.90
N LEU A 67 15.11 -8.64 -6.49
CA LEU A 67 16.54 -8.88 -6.22
C LEU A 67 17.39 -8.66 -7.47
N ALA A 68 16.98 -9.17 -8.62
CA ALA A 68 17.72 -8.99 -9.88
C ALA A 68 17.82 -7.51 -10.27
N ALA A 69 16.72 -6.77 -10.22
CA ALA A 69 16.69 -5.34 -10.53
C ALA A 69 17.59 -4.56 -9.56
N LEU A 70 17.43 -4.74 -8.25
CA LEU A 70 18.15 -3.99 -7.22
C LEU A 70 19.66 -4.30 -7.19
N ARG A 71 20.06 -5.53 -7.47
CA ARG A 71 21.49 -5.91 -7.57
C ARG A 71 22.21 -5.17 -8.69
N THR A 72 21.53 -4.77 -9.75
CA THR A 72 22.16 -3.92 -10.78
C THR A 72 22.60 -2.58 -10.21
N ALA A 73 21.87 -2.02 -9.27
CA ALA A 73 22.16 -0.75 -8.62
C ALA A 73 23.45 -0.78 -7.77
N GLN A 74 23.81 -1.93 -7.22
CA GLN A 74 25.05 -2.12 -6.45
C GLN A 74 26.32 -1.81 -7.27
N ALA A 75 26.26 -1.98 -8.60
CA ALA A 75 27.41 -1.79 -9.46
C ALA A 75 27.69 -0.31 -9.82
N TRP A 76 26.67 0.55 -9.80
CA TRP A 76 26.82 1.92 -10.33
C TRP A 76 26.44 3.03 -9.35
N LEU A 77 25.74 2.74 -8.25
CA LEU A 77 25.42 3.73 -7.22
C LEU A 77 26.61 4.17 -6.36
N PRO A 78 27.59 3.29 -6.00
CA PRO A 78 28.75 3.74 -5.22
C PRO A 78 29.49 4.89 -5.92
N GLY A 79 29.82 5.92 -5.14
CA GLY A 79 30.44 7.15 -5.62
C GLY A 79 29.47 8.23 -6.13
N ARG A 80 28.20 7.89 -6.33
CA ARG A 80 27.16 8.87 -6.72
C ARG A 80 26.70 9.68 -5.49
N ASP A 81 26.11 10.83 -5.72
CA ASP A 81 25.57 11.70 -4.66
C ASP A 81 24.11 11.35 -4.39
N ALA A 82 23.78 10.87 -3.17
CA ALA A 82 22.41 10.55 -2.79
C ALA A 82 21.47 11.77 -2.75
N ALA A 83 22.02 12.99 -2.67
CA ALA A 83 21.22 14.21 -2.76
C ALA A 83 20.50 14.34 -4.11
N GLU A 84 21.06 13.74 -5.17
CA GLU A 84 20.48 13.66 -6.51
C GLU A 84 19.47 12.50 -6.66
N TRP A 85 18.79 12.13 -5.58
CA TRP A 85 17.95 10.94 -5.50
C TRP A 85 16.92 10.81 -6.63
N ARG A 86 16.35 11.93 -7.13
CA ARG A 86 15.42 11.89 -8.28
C ARG A 86 16.10 11.46 -9.57
N ALA A 87 17.30 11.98 -9.84
CA ALA A 87 18.08 11.60 -11.01
C ALA A 87 18.54 10.14 -10.92
N LEU A 88 18.93 9.70 -9.71
CA LEU A 88 19.32 8.30 -9.48
C LEU A 88 18.13 7.34 -9.64
N ALA A 89 16.95 7.72 -9.16
CA ALA A 89 15.72 6.95 -9.36
C ALA A 89 15.34 6.84 -10.85
N ALA A 90 15.45 7.94 -11.60
CA ALA A 90 15.20 7.95 -13.04
C ALA A 90 16.23 7.09 -13.81
N GLU A 91 17.51 7.15 -13.42
CA GLU A 91 18.55 6.31 -14.01
C GLU A 91 18.32 4.81 -13.71
N PHE A 92 17.91 4.47 -12.49
CA PHE A 92 17.54 3.09 -12.13
C PHE A 92 16.37 2.57 -12.97
N SER A 93 15.34 3.38 -13.11
CA SER A 93 14.20 3.09 -14.00
C SER A 93 14.66 2.80 -15.43
N ALA A 94 15.51 3.66 -16.01
CA ALA A 94 16.04 3.52 -17.37
C ALA A 94 16.95 2.30 -17.55
N ARG A 95 17.60 1.84 -16.47
CA ARG A 95 18.47 0.65 -16.48
C ARG A 95 17.71 -0.67 -16.25
N GLY A 96 16.38 -0.66 -16.27
CA GLY A 96 15.53 -1.83 -16.15
C GLY A 96 14.72 -1.90 -14.85
N GLY A 97 14.88 -0.97 -13.92
CA GLY A 97 14.08 -0.88 -12.71
C GLY A 97 12.58 -0.65 -12.96
N ALA A 98 12.24 0.00 -14.08
CA ALA A 98 10.86 0.27 -14.50
C ALA A 98 9.98 -1.00 -14.63
N GLY A 99 10.57 -2.16 -14.84
CA GLY A 99 9.84 -3.44 -14.93
C GLY A 99 9.47 -4.05 -13.58
N CYS A 100 9.84 -3.41 -12.44
CA CYS A 100 9.58 -3.89 -11.10
C CYS A 100 9.32 -2.70 -10.16
N GLY A 101 8.06 -2.34 -9.98
CA GLY A 101 7.64 -1.18 -9.19
C GLY A 101 8.08 -1.27 -7.74
N SER A 102 8.05 -2.47 -7.15
CA SER A 102 8.53 -2.70 -5.78
C SER A 102 10.04 -2.46 -5.64
N ALA A 103 10.84 -2.83 -6.63
CA ALA A 103 12.29 -2.54 -6.64
C ALA A 103 12.57 -1.04 -6.77
N GLN A 104 11.82 -0.35 -7.65
CA GLN A 104 11.89 1.11 -7.79
C GLN A 104 11.58 1.79 -6.45
N CYS A 105 10.50 1.36 -5.79
CA CYS A 105 10.08 1.85 -4.49
C CYS A 105 11.17 1.67 -3.43
N ALA A 106 11.76 0.48 -3.33
CA ALA A 106 12.80 0.17 -2.35
C ALA A 106 14.03 1.06 -2.50
N LEU A 107 14.49 1.29 -3.74
CA LEU A 107 15.63 2.17 -3.97
C LEU A 107 15.31 3.61 -3.59
N GLU A 108 14.15 4.11 -4.00
CA GLU A 108 13.72 5.47 -3.66
C GLU A 108 13.55 5.67 -2.15
N MET A 109 12.97 4.69 -1.44
CA MET A 109 12.88 4.70 0.02
C MET A 109 14.25 4.79 0.67
N ALA A 110 15.22 3.95 0.26
CA ALA A 110 16.56 3.93 0.84
C ALA A 110 17.31 5.26 0.60
N LEU A 111 17.20 5.84 -0.58
CA LEU A 111 17.77 7.14 -0.92
C LEU A 111 17.16 8.26 -0.09
N LEU A 112 15.83 8.33 -0.02
CA LEU A 112 15.10 9.33 0.75
C LEU A 112 15.41 9.23 2.24
N ASP A 113 15.44 8.01 2.78
CA ASP A 113 15.74 7.76 4.18
C ASP A 113 17.16 8.24 4.53
N ALA A 114 18.17 7.88 3.70
CA ALA A 114 19.54 8.32 3.90
C ALA A 114 19.67 9.85 3.89
N VAL A 115 19.08 10.51 2.89
CA VAL A 115 19.15 11.96 2.71
C VAL A 115 18.44 12.71 3.83
N THR A 116 17.24 12.26 4.21
CA THR A 116 16.45 12.92 5.25
C THR A 116 17.01 12.66 6.66
N LYS A 117 17.52 11.46 6.96
CA LYS A 117 18.27 11.19 8.19
C LYS A 117 19.47 12.10 8.34
N ARG A 118 20.27 12.25 7.28
CA ARG A 118 21.44 13.12 7.30
C ARG A 118 21.08 14.58 7.55
N ARG A 119 19.89 15.04 7.14
CA ARG A 119 19.37 16.39 7.40
C ARG A 119 18.73 16.54 8.78
N GLY A 120 18.56 15.44 9.54
CA GLY A 120 17.75 15.44 10.77
C GLY A 120 16.29 15.78 10.49
N GLU A 121 15.79 15.45 9.30
CA GLU A 121 14.44 15.75 8.84
C GLU A 121 13.59 14.49 8.84
N PRO A 122 12.42 14.46 9.52
CA PRO A 122 11.52 13.32 9.40
C PRO A 122 10.84 13.28 8.03
N LEU A 123 10.66 12.08 7.50
CA LEU A 123 10.17 11.87 6.14
C LEU A 123 8.76 12.45 5.93
N TRP A 124 7.90 12.43 6.96
CA TRP A 124 6.57 13.04 6.87
C TRP A 124 6.63 14.58 6.68
N LYS A 125 7.66 15.25 7.25
CA LYS A 125 7.89 16.68 6.98
C LYS A 125 8.42 16.91 5.57
N PHE A 126 9.33 16.06 5.11
CA PHE A 126 9.85 16.10 3.74
C PHE A 126 8.73 16.05 2.70
N PHE A 127 7.68 15.27 2.95
CA PHE A 127 6.50 15.18 2.08
C PHE A 127 5.51 16.35 2.23
N GLY A 128 5.73 17.30 3.15
CA GLY A 128 4.92 18.50 3.28
C GLY A 128 4.36 18.77 4.68
N GLY A 129 4.38 17.79 5.58
CA GLY A 129 4.04 18.00 6.98
C GLY A 129 2.59 18.35 7.29
N ALA A 130 1.64 17.92 6.46
CA ALA A 130 0.23 18.30 6.58
C ALA A 130 -0.44 17.76 7.84
N SER A 131 -0.04 16.55 8.28
CA SER A 131 -0.55 15.87 9.49
C SER A 131 0.53 14.98 10.08
N THR A 132 0.30 14.49 11.30
CA THR A 132 1.10 13.43 11.92
C THR A 132 0.29 12.20 12.26
N THR A 133 -1.01 12.18 11.93
CA THR A 133 -1.91 11.07 12.24
C THR A 133 -2.74 10.67 11.03
N LEU A 134 -3.08 9.37 10.97
CA LEU A 134 -3.89 8.75 9.93
C LEU A 134 -4.67 7.59 10.53
N GLU A 135 -5.95 7.44 10.22
CA GLU A 135 -6.72 6.27 10.65
C GLU A 135 -6.67 5.17 9.58
N THR A 136 -6.18 3.98 9.96
CA THR A 136 -6.16 2.80 9.10
C THR A 136 -7.33 1.87 9.38
N ASP A 137 -7.77 1.15 8.37
CA ASP A 137 -8.64 -0.01 8.53
C ASP A 137 -7.86 -1.25 9.02
N MET A 138 -8.56 -2.37 9.13
CA MET A 138 -7.97 -3.70 9.24
C MET A 138 -8.73 -4.70 8.38
N THR A 139 -7.96 -5.53 7.67
CA THR A 139 -8.48 -6.46 6.67
C THR A 139 -9.01 -7.75 7.29
N VAL A 140 -10.22 -8.13 6.90
CA VAL A 140 -10.75 -9.49 6.98
C VAL A 140 -10.47 -10.18 5.65
N THR A 141 -9.53 -11.11 5.66
CA THR A 141 -9.13 -11.90 4.49
C THR A 141 -10.23 -12.89 4.06
N THR A 142 -10.01 -13.62 2.98
CA THR A 142 -10.91 -14.71 2.56
C THR A 142 -10.96 -15.81 3.63
N GLY A 143 -12.13 -16.46 3.79
CA GLY A 143 -12.35 -17.48 4.81
C GLY A 143 -13.82 -17.83 4.94
N THR A 144 -14.20 -18.55 5.99
CA THR A 144 -15.58 -18.92 6.30
C THR A 144 -16.37 -17.74 6.88
N VAL A 145 -17.69 -17.88 6.91
CA VAL A 145 -18.61 -16.89 7.52
C VAL A 145 -18.34 -16.73 9.02
N ALA A 146 -18.04 -17.83 9.72
CA ALA A 146 -17.76 -17.80 11.16
C ALA A 146 -16.45 -17.08 11.45
N GLU A 147 -15.36 -17.40 10.71
CA GLU A 147 -14.06 -16.72 10.82
C GLU A 147 -14.17 -15.22 10.54
N ALA A 148 -14.99 -14.83 9.55
CA ALA A 148 -15.21 -13.44 9.21
C ALA A 148 -15.88 -12.66 10.37
N ALA A 149 -16.89 -13.25 11.02
CA ALA A 149 -17.55 -12.64 12.17
C ALA A 149 -16.61 -12.55 13.38
N ASP A 150 -15.81 -13.59 13.64
CA ASP A 150 -14.82 -13.61 14.71
C ASP A 150 -13.74 -12.54 14.51
N ALA A 151 -13.22 -12.43 13.27
CA ALA A 151 -12.26 -11.40 12.90
C ALA A 151 -12.82 -9.99 13.11
N ALA A 152 -14.07 -9.73 12.70
CA ALA A 152 -14.71 -8.44 12.91
C ALA A 152 -14.82 -8.07 14.40
N ARG A 153 -15.21 -9.03 15.25
CA ARG A 153 -15.23 -8.83 16.72
C ARG A 153 -13.84 -8.53 17.28
N ALA A 154 -12.83 -9.28 16.84
CA ALA A 154 -11.44 -9.09 17.27
C ALA A 154 -10.89 -7.71 16.83
N ILE A 155 -11.19 -7.27 15.61
CA ILE A 155 -10.82 -5.96 15.10
C ILE A 155 -11.43 -4.86 15.95
N ARG A 156 -12.73 -4.95 16.25
CA ARG A 156 -13.43 -3.96 17.10
C ARG A 156 -12.91 -3.95 18.53
N ALA A 157 -12.60 -5.12 19.11
CA ALA A 157 -12.01 -5.23 20.44
C ALA A 157 -10.63 -4.54 20.55
N ARG A 158 -9.89 -4.43 19.44
CA ARG A 158 -8.64 -3.67 19.35
C ARG A 158 -8.84 -2.15 19.21
N GLY A 159 -10.08 -1.67 19.13
CA GLY A 159 -10.42 -0.26 18.97
C GLY A 159 -10.30 0.23 17.50
N ILE A 160 -10.14 -0.67 16.54
CA ILE A 160 -10.11 -0.33 15.11
C ILE A 160 -11.55 -0.15 14.63
N ARG A 161 -11.84 0.97 13.99
CA ARG A 161 -13.21 1.31 13.58
C ARG A 161 -13.56 0.82 12.20
N GLN A 162 -12.66 0.96 11.23
CA GLN A 162 -12.88 0.62 9.82
C GLN A 162 -12.48 -0.84 9.56
N ILE A 163 -13.29 -1.55 8.81
CA ILE A 163 -13.02 -2.95 8.42
C ILE A 163 -12.97 -3.05 6.91
N LYS A 164 -11.83 -3.51 6.39
CA LYS A 164 -11.70 -3.91 4.98
C LYS A 164 -12.06 -5.37 4.83
N VAL A 165 -12.83 -5.74 3.82
CA VAL A 165 -13.30 -7.10 3.58
C VAL A 165 -12.91 -7.52 2.17
N LYS A 166 -12.15 -8.60 2.04
CA LYS A 166 -11.85 -9.18 0.73
C LYS A 166 -13.09 -9.91 0.21
N VAL A 167 -13.53 -9.54 -0.99
CA VAL A 167 -14.67 -10.14 -1.74
C VAL A 167 -14.18 -10.68 -3.08
N GLY A 168 -15.03 -11.32 -3.87
CA GLY A 168 -14.63 -12.00 -5.11
C GLY A 168 -14.04 -13.38 -4.88
N GLY A 169 -14.31 -13.99 -3.71
CA GLY A 169 -13.85 -15.33 -3.37
C GLY A 169 -14.58 -16.45 -4.13
N ALA A 170 -14.10 -17.69 -3.97
CA ALA A 170 -14.62 -18.89 -4.64
C ALA A 170 -16.12 -19.17 -4.36
N GLY A 171 -16.67 -18.61 -3.26
CA GLY A 171 -18.10 -18.72 -2.93
C GLY A 171 -19.03 -17.85 -3.78
N GLY A 172 -18.46 -17.02 -4.65
CA GLY A 172 -19.20 -16.07 -5.49
C GLY A 172 -20.00 -15.04 -4.70
N PRO A 173 -20.92 -14.29 -5.34
CA PRO A 173 -21.66 -13.21 -4.71
C PRO A 173 -22.45 -13.62 -3.46
N ALA A 174 -23.01 -14.83 -3.46
CA ALA A 174 -23.77 -15.35 -2.30
C ALA A 174 -22.87 -15.62 -1.09
N GLY A 175 -21.69 -16.20 -1.32
CA GLY A 175 -20.68 -16.42 -0.26
C GLY A 175 -20.13 -15.12 0.29
N ASP A 176 -19.82 -14.17 -0.58
CA ASP A 176 -19.34 -12.84 -0.18
C ASP A 176 -20.42 -12.08 0.60
N LEU A 177 -21.67 -12.11 0.15
CA LEU A 177 -22.80 -11.51 0.87
C LEU A 177 -22.95 -12.10 2.29
N ALA A 178 -22.87 -13.44 2.40
CA ALA A 178 -23.00 -14.10 3.71
C ALA A 178 -21.89 -13.68 4.66
N ARG A 179 -20.64 -13.56 4.18
CA ARG A 179 -19.50 -13.09 4.97
C ARG A 179 -19.65 -11.62 5.38
N VAL A 180 -19.97 -10.74 4.44
CA VAL A 180 -20.19 -9.31 4.70
C VAL A 180 -21.34 -9.10 5.69
N ALA A 181 -22.45 -9.84 5.55
CA ALA A 181 -23.56 -9.76 6.49
C ALA A 181 -23.18 -10.21 7.92
N ALA A 182 -22.36 -11.26 8.04
CA ALA A 182 -21.86 -11.71 9.33
C ALA A 182 -20.90 -10.70 9.99
N ILE A 183 -20.03 -10.06 9.21
CA ILE A 183 -19.17 -8.96 9.66
C ILE A 183 -20.02 -7.77 10.12
N TYR A 184 -21.02 -7.37 9.32
CA TYR A 184 -21.92 -6.26 9.64
C TYR A 184 -22.72 -6.54 10.90
N ALA A 185 -23.22 -7.77 11.09
CA ALA A 185 -23.91 -8.15 12.34
C ALA A 185 -22.98 -8.13 13.57
N ALA A 186 -21.70 -8.46 13.40
CA ALA A 186 -20.71 -8.46 14.47
C ALA A 186 -20.16 -7.04 14.77
N ALA A 187 -20.22 -6.12 13.82
CA ALA A 187 -19.72 -4.75 13.91
C ALA A 187 -20.61 -3.77 13.12
N PRO A 188 -21.87 -3.52 13.55
CA PRO A 188 -22.85 -2.80 12.74
C PRO A 188 -22.55 -1.31 12.54
N ASP A 189 -21.68 -0.74 13.37
CA ASP A 189 -21.23 0.65 13.31
C ASP A 189 -19.90 0.83 12.54
N ALA A 190 -19.30 -0.26 12.06
CA ALA A 190 -18.04 -0.20 11.32
C ALA A 190 -18.27 0.22 9.86
N PRO A 191 -17.61 1.29 9.36
CA PRO A 191 -17.52 1.53 7.93
C PRO A 191 -16.83 0.35 7.24
N LEU A 192 -17.48 -0.22 6.21
CA LEU A 192 -16.94 -1.37 5.48
C LEU A 192 -16.34 -0.93 4.14
N ILE A 193 -15.10 -1.32 3.88
CA ILE A 193 -14.45 -1.24 2.58
C ILE A 193 -14.48 -2.64 1.96
N LEU A 194 -15.11 -2.79 0.80
CA LEU A 194 -15.22 -4.10 0.13
C LEU A 194 -14.25 -4.13 -1.05
N ASP A 195 -13.21 -4.97 -0.94
CA ASP A 195 -12.13 -5.05 -1.92
C ASP A 195 -12.22 -6.34 -2.74
N GLY A 196 -12.38 -6.16 -4.06
CA GLY A 196 -12.54 -7.25 -5.02
C GLY A 196 -11.25 -7.67 -5.73
N ASN A 197 -10.16 -6.93 -5.58
CA ASN A 197 -8.86 -7.15 -6.26
C ASN A 197 -9.02 -7.53 -7.75
N ALA A 198 -9.84 -6.77 -8.47
CA ALA A 198 -10.16 -6.96 -9.89
C ALA A 198 -10.77 -8.33 -10.24
N GLY A 199 -11.23 -9.11 -9.25
CA GLY A 199 -11.67 -10.50 -9.43
C GLY A 199 -13.18 -10.68 -9.67
N ILE A 200 -13.99 -9.61 -9.65
CA ILE A 200 -15.44 -9.69 -9.74
C ILE A 200 -15.89 -9.36 -11.17
N SER A 201 -16.72 -10.20 -11.78
CA SER A 201 -17.36 -9.90 -13.07
C SER A 201 -18.48 -8.86 -12.90
N ARG A 202 -18.85 -8.14 -13.97
CA ARG A 202 -19.96 -7.17 -13.94
C ARG A 202 -21.27 -7.80 -13.42
N ALA A 203 -21.60 -9.01 -13.87
CA ALA A 203 -22.81 -9.70 -13.43
C ALA A 203 -22.77 -10.02 -11.93
N ALA A 204 -21.65 -10.53 -11.44
CA ALA A 204 -21.45 -10.83 -10.03
C ALA A 204 -21.47 -9.55 -9.16
N ALA A 205 -20.92 -8.44 -9.66
CA ALA A 205 -20.96 -7.15 -8.99
C ALA A 205 -22.40 -6.65 -8.81
N SER A 206 -23.22 -6.68 -9.88
CA SER A 206 -24.63 -6.30 -9.80
C SER A 206 -25.42 -7.22 -8.86
N GLU A 207 -25.12 -8.52 -8.84
CA GLU A 207 -25.77 -9.47 -7.90
C GLU A 207 -25.41 -9.11 -6.44
N LEU A 208 -24.13 -8.87 -6.16
CA LEU A 208 -23.67 -8.52 -4.82
C LEU A 208 -24.24 -7.16 -4.36
N VAL A 209 -24.29 -6.16 -5.23
CA VAL A 209 -24.95 -4.86 -4.95
C VAL A 209 -26.42 -5.06 -4.54
N ARG A 210 -27.18 -5.86 -5.30
CA ARG A 210 -28.61 -6.15 -4.96
C ARG A 210 -28.73 -6.86 -3.62
N GLY A 211 -27.85 -7.85 -3.35
CA GLY A 211 -27.83 -8.59 -2.09
C GLY A 211 -27.53 -7.69 -0.89
N LEU A 212 -26.51 -6.85 -0.98
CA LEU A 212 -26.14 -5.89 0.07
C LEU A 212 -27.27 -4.91 0.37
N ARG A 213 -27.92 -4.36 -0.67
CA ARG A 213 -29.09 -3.49 -0.50
C ARG A 213 -30.26 -4.19 0.17
N ALA A 214 -30.57 -5.42 -0.25
CA ALA A 214 -31.64 -6.21 0.36
C ALA A 214 -31.36 -6.51 1.86
N ALA A 215 -30.08 -6.64 2.22
CA ALA A 215 -29.63 -6.80 3.61
C ALA A 215 -29.52 -5.48 4.39
N GLY A 216 -29.80 -4.34 3.78
CA GLY A 216 -29.66 -3.02 4.41
C GLY A 216 -28.21 -2.60 4.67
N ILE A 217 -27.24 -3.17 3.97
CA ILE A 217 -25.81 -2.91 4.13
C ILE A 217 -25.35 -1.90 3.09
N THR A 218 -24.78 -0.79 3.55
CA THR A 218 -24.18 0.25 2.70
C THR A 218 -22.69 0.32 2.95
N PRO A 219 -21.84 -0.12 2.02
CA PRO A 219 -20.39 0.01 2.13
C PRO A 219 -19.95 1.47 2.11
N ALA A 220 -18.89 1.79 2.83
CA ALA A 220 -18.24 3.10 2.76
C ALA A 220 -17.45 3.26 1.44
N LEU A 221 -16.91 2.16 0.92
CA LEU A 221 -16.11 2.14 -0.31
C LEU A 221 -16.15 0.76 -0.97
N LEU A 222 -16.24 0.72 -2.30
CA LEU A 222 -15.97 -0.44 -3.12
C LEU A 222 -14.58 -0.27 -3.75
N GLU A 223 -13.63 -1.15 -3.44
CA GLU A 223 -12.28 -1.06 -3.97
C GLU A 223 -12.06 -2.10 -5.05
N GLN A 224 -11.74 -1.63 -6.26
CA GLN A 224 -11.35 -2.41 -7.43
C GLN A 224 -12.10 -3.74 -7.61
N TRP A 225 -13.42 -3.70 -7.76
CA TRP A 225 -14.22 -4.92 -7.96
C TRP A 225 -13.99 -5.52 -9.35
N LEU A 226 -13.95 -4.68 -10.38
CA LEU A 226 -13.87 -5.09 -11.78
C LEU A 226 -12.43 -5.09 -12.28
N ALA A 227 -12.22 -5.77 -13.42
CA ALA A 227 -10.94 -5.81 -14.10
C ALA A 227 -10.37 -4.39 -14.31
N LYS A 228 -9.06 -4.23 -14.16
CA LYS A 228 -8.36 -2.92 -14.16
C LYS A 228 -8.60 -2.07 -15.42
N ASP A 229 -8.87 -2.70 -16.54
CA ASP A 229 -9.10 -2.01 -17.82
C ASP A 229 -10.58 -1.74 -18.10
N ASP A 230 -11.48 -2.18 -17.20
CA ASP A 230 -12.93 -2.05 -17.36
C ASP A 230 -13.49 -0.73 -16.78
N LEU A 231 -13.00 0.40 -17.29
CA LEU A 231 -13.44 1.73 -16.83
C LEU A 231 -14.94 1.96 -17.04
N ALA A 232 -15.49 1.47 -18.18
CA ALA A 232 -16.92 1.61 -18.46
C ALA A 232 -17.77 0.79 -17.49
N GLY A 233 -17.33 -0.43 -17.12
CA GLY A 233 -17.98 -1.23 -16.09
C GLY A 233 -17.91 -0.58 -14.72
N ALA A 234 -16.79 0.01 -14.35
CA ALA A 234 -16.63 0.73 -13.08
C ALA A 234 -17.58 1.95 -13.00
N ALA A 235 -17.69 2.74 -14.07
CA ALA A 235 -18.66 3.83 -14.15
C ALA A 235 -20.11 3.34 -14.05
N ALA A 236 -20.44 2.20 -14.70
CA ALA A 236 -21.75 1.58 -14.59
C ALA A 236 -22.05 1.05 -13.17
N LEU A 237 -21.04 0.48 -12.48
CA LEU A 237 -21.17 0.04 -11.09
C LEU A 237 -21.47 1.22 -10.16
N ILE A 238 -20.81 2.37 -10.36
CA ILE A 238 -21.09 3.60 -9.62
C ILE A 238 -22.54 4.05 -9.85
N ALA A 239 -22.99 4.09 -11.10
CA ALA A 239 -24.35 4.51 -11.45
C ALA A 239 -25.41 3.55 -10.88
N GLU A 240 -25.16 2.23 -10.91
CA GLU A 240 -26.04 1.21 -10.36
C GLU A 240 -26.06 1.25 -8.83
N SER A 241 -24.90 1.30 -8.19
CA SER A 241 -24.81 1.21 -6.72
C SER A 241 -25.08 2.53 -6.02
N GLY A 242 -24.73 3.66 -6.61
CA GLY A 242 -24.68 4.96 -5.92
C GLY A 242 -23.61 5.03 -4.82
N TRP A 243 -22.74 4.03 -4.72
CA TRP A 243 -21.68 3.94 -3.73
C TRP A 243 -20.36 4.45 -4.29
N ARG A 244 -19.46 4.87 -3.40
CA ARG A 244 -18.12 5.31 -3.79
C ARG A 244 -17.29 4.12 -4.26
N VAL A 245 -16.49 4.33 -5.29
CA VAL A 245 -15.56 3.35 -5.86
C VAL A 245 -14.14 3.89 -5.79
N ALA A 246 -13.21 3.05 -5.34
CA ALA A 246 -11.77 3.30 -5.42
C ALA A 246 -11.15 2.44 -6.52
N ALA A 247 -10.26 3.06 -7.30
CA ALA A 247 -9.39 2.39 -8.26
C ALA A 247 -8.06 2.06 -7.59
N ASP A 248 -7.67 0.77 -7.57
CA ASP A 248 -6.39 0.30 -7.07
C ASP A 248 -5.50 -0.17 -8.24
N GLU A 249 -5.73 -1.36 -8.77
CA GLU A 249 -4.95 -1.92 -9.89
C GLU A 249 -5.04 -1.07 -11.17
N THR A 250 -6.09 -0.29 -11.30
CA THR A 250 -6.30 0.65 -12.43
C THR A 250 -5.45 1.93 -12.30
N ALA A 251 -5.00 2.29 -11.09
CA ALA A 251 -4.36 3.57 -10.79
C ALA A 251 -2.88 3.37 -10.41
N CYS A 252 -1.98 3.40 -11.39
CA CYS A 252 -0.54 3.26 -11.20
C CYS A 252 0.24 4.54 -11.53
N THR A 253 -0.31 5.40 -12.41
CA THR A 253 0.37 6.59 -12.94
C THR A 253 -0.52 7.82 -12.88
N ALA A 254 0.08 9.01 -13.04
CA ALA A 254 -0.65 10.27 -13.16
C ALA A 254 -1.64 10.27 -14.33
N ASP A 255 -1.30 9.60 -15.44
CA ASP A 255 -2.19 9.48 -16.60
C ASP A 255 -3.39 8.59 -16.30
N ASP A 256 -3.23 7.55 -15.48
CA ASP A 256 -4.35 6.73 -15.02
C ASP A 256 -5.36 7.55 -14.23
N ALA A 257 -4.91 8.43 -13.32
CA ALA A 257 -5.81 9.31 -12.58
C ALA A 257 -6.66 10.19 -13.52
N ARG A 258 -6.05 10.74 -14.58
CA ARG A 258 -6.76 11.54 -15.59
C ARG A 258 -7.78 10.70 -16.36
N ARG A 259 -7.40 9.48 -16.77
CA ARG A 259 -8.29 8.54 -17.49
C ARG A 259 -9.46 8.10 -16.63
N ILE A 260 -9.21 7.78 -15.36
CA ILE A 260 -10.22 7.38 -14.37
C ILE A 260 -11.24 8.53 -14.18
N ALA A 261 -10.76 9.74 -13.96
CA ALA A 261 -11.61 10.91 -13.78
C ALA A 261 -12.44 11.21 -15.04
N ALA A 262 -11.81 11.18 -16.21
CA ALA A 262 -12.50 11.43 -17.49
C ALA A 262 -13.59 10.40 -17.79
N ALA A 263 -13.40 9.14 -17.38
CA ALA A 263 -14.37 8.07 -17.54
C ALA A 263 -15.43 8.03 -16.43
N GLY A 264 -15.28 8.80 -15.34
CA GLY A 264 -16.14 8.68 -14.15
C GLY A 264 -16.04 7.30 -13.48
N ALA A 265 -14.89 6.63 -13.61
CA ALA A 265 -14.72 5.21 -13.24
C ALA A 265 -14.39 5.00 -11.75
N ALA A 266 -14.02 6.03 -11.03
CA ALA A 266 -13.84 6.02 -9.58
C ALA A 266 -13.97 7.44 -9.01
N GLN A 267 -14.21 7.53 -7.69
CA GLN A 267 -14.15 8.78 -6.93
C GLN A 267 -12.91 8.86 -6.04
N VAL A 268 -12.21 7.73 -5.85
CA VAL A 268 -11.00 7.61 -5.03
C VAL A 268 -9.95 6.83 -5.82
N VAL A 269 -8.67 7.16 -5.64
CA VAL A 269 -7.57 6.34 -6.10
C VAL A 269 -6.81 5.79 -4.89
N ASN A 270 -6.58 4.47 -4.88
CA ASN A 270 -5.73 3.84 -3.88
C ASN A 270 -4.27 3.91 -4.36
N ILE A 271 -3.46 4.64 -3.63
CA ILE A 271 -2.03 4.79 -3.88
C ILE A 271 -1.29 3.74 -3.07
N LYS A 272 -0.50 2.91 -3.76
CA LYS A 272 0.47 2.00 -3.14
C LYS A 272 1.85 2.35 -3.69
N LEU A 273 2.79 2.66 -2.82
CA LEU A 273 4.15 3.03 -3.24
C LEU A 273 4.82 1.89 -4.03
N MET A 274 4.48 0.64 -3.70
CA MET A 274 5.00 -0.57 -4.35
C MET A 274 4.58 -0.73 -5.82
N LYS A 275 3.54 -0.02 -6.30
CA LYS A 275 3.10 -0.14 -7.70
C LYS A 275 4.09 0.46 -8.70
N SER A 276 4.72 1.58 -8.33
CA SER A 276 5.50 2.37 -9.31
C SER A 276 6.62 3.22 -8.68
N GLY A 277 6.85 3.11 -7.38
CA GLY A 277 7.80 3.93 -6.63
C GLY A 277 7.19 5.17 -5.99
N VAL A 278 7.96 5.84 -5.15
CA VAL A 278 7.55 7.01 -4.36
C VAL A 278 7.31 8.23 -5.24
N ILE A 279 8.15 8.44 -6.26
CA ILE A 279 8.03 9.60 -7.18
C ILE A 279 6.74 9.49 -7.97
N ALA A 280 6.50 8.35 -8.62
CA ALA A 280 5.30 8.14 -9.42
C ALA A 280 4.02 8.17 -8.56
N ALA A 281 4.08 7.66 -7.32
CA ALA A 281 2.99 7.77 -6.36
C ALA A 281 2.69 9.24 -6.00
N TRP A 282 3.72 10.08 -5.86
CA TRP A 282 3.53 11.51 -5.60
C TRP A 282 2.89 12.23 -6.80
N GLU A 283 3.34 11.91 -8.00
CA GLU A 283 2.75 12.45 -9.24
C GLU A 283 1.30 11.99 -9.40
N LEU A 284 1.00 10.71 -9.10
CA LEU A 284 -0.36 10.17 -9.08
C LEU A 284 -1.25 10.92 -8.08
N ALA A 285 -0.80 11.13 -6.83
CA ALA A 285 -1.54 11.88 -5.81
C ALA A 285 -1.85 13.31 -6.27
N THR A 286 -0.87 13.96 -6.87
CA THR A 286 -1.01 15.33 -7.41
C THR A 286 -2.04 15.38 -8.54
N ALA A 287 -1.94 14.46 -9.50
CA ALA A 287 -2.87 14.39 -10.63
C ALA A 287 -4.30 14.02 -10.21
N ALA A 288 -4.44 13.09 -9.25
CA ALA A 288 -5.73 12.68 -8.70
C ALA A 288 -6.46 13.87 -8.05
N ARG A 289 -5.77 14.63 -7.20
CA ARG A 289 -6.33 15.85 -6.60
C ARG A 289 -6.72 16.89 -7.64
N ALA A 290 -5.86 17.15 -8.63
CA ALA A 290 -6.16 18.08 -9.71
C ALA A 290 -7.38 17.65 -10.53
N ALA A 291 -7.65 16.34 -10.59
CA ALA A 291 -8.82 15.76 -11.26
C ALA A 291 -10.06 15.65 -10.35
N GLY A 292 -10.00 16.11 -9.10
CA GLY A 292 -11.10 16.05 -8.14
C GLY A 292 -11.34 14.66 -7.53
N LEU A 293 -10.36 13.74 -7.61
CA LEU A 293 -10.43 12.43 -7.00
C LEU A 293 -9.93 12.48 -5.54
N GLY A 294 -10.59 11.75 -4.65
CA GLY A 294 -10.12 11.47 -3.30
C GLY A 294 -8.92 10.51 -3.29
N LEU A 295 -8.22 10.46 -2.16
CA LEU A 295 -7.03 9.65 -2.00
C LEU A 295 -7.23 8.56 -0.94
N MET A 296 -6.73 7.38 -1.22
CA MET A 296 -6.50 6.28 -0.30
C MET A 296 -5.03 5.90 -0.36
N ILE A 297 -4.44 5.51 0.76
CA ILE A 297 -3.12 4.90 0.83
C ILE A 297 -3.28 3.44 1.20
N GLY A 298 -2.67 2.56 0.45
CA GLY A 298 -2.62 1.13 0.75
C GLY A 298 -1.21 0.57 0.61
N GLY A 299 -1.12 -0.74 0.70
CA GLY A 299 0.14 -1.46 0.50
C GLY A 299 -0.07 -2.86 -0.05
N ASN A 300 1.06 -3.51 -0.34
CA ASN A 300 1.15 -4.94 -0.56
C ASN A 300 1.34 -5.64 0.81
N VAL A 301 1.99 -6.80 0.85
CA VAL A 301 2.36 -7.45 2.13
C VAL A 301 3.70 -6.89 2.60
N GLU A 302 3.63 -5.72 3.21
CA GLU A 302 4.76 -4.86 3.58
C GLU A 302 5.05 -4.91 5.08
N SER A 303 6.34 -4.82 5.45
CA SER A 303 6.73 -4.75 6.85
C SER A 303 6.53 -3.36 7.45
N MET A 304 6.86 -3.23 8.74
CA MET A 304 6.88 -1.94 9.44
C MET A 304 7.73 -0.90 8.70
N LEU A 305 8.78 -1.31 7.97
CA LEU A 305 9.64 -0.39 7.24
C LEU A 305 8.86 0.32 6.14
N ALA A 306 8.35 -0.42 5.17
CA ALA A 306 7.65 0.17 4.02
C ALA A 306 6.33 0.83 4.42
N MET A 307 5.59 0.23 5.37
CA MET A 307 4.36 0.84 5.88
C MET A 307 4.63 2.16 6.63
N SER A 308 5.79 2.32 7.29
CA SER A 308 6.16 3.62 7.88
C SER A 308 6.46 4.67 6.81
N VAL A 309 7.05 4.30 5.68
CA VAL A 309 7.21 5.23 4.54
C VAL A 309 5.85 5.64 3.98
N SER A 310 4.94 4.68 3.78
CA SER A 310 3.57 4.94 3.31
C SER A 310 2.78 5.83 4.28
N ALA A 311 2.93 5.61 5.59
CA ALA A 311 2.34 6.48 6.61
C ALA A 311 2.93 7.90 6.58
N CYS A 312 4.26 8.05 6.46
CA CYS A 312 4.92 9.35 6.30
C CYS A 312 4.48 10.07 5.03
N PHE A 313 4.34 9.33 3.92
CA PHE A 313 3.86 9.87 2.65
C PHE A 313 2.43 10.40 2.78
N ALA A 314 1.52 9.59 3.30
CA ALA A 314 0.11 9.97 3.41
C ALA A 314 -0.10 11.14 4.38
N THR A 315 0.52 11.09 5.56
CA THR A 315 0.43 12.17 6.55
C THR A 315 1.13 13.44 6.09
N GLY A 316 2.27 13.32 5.40
CA GLY A 316 3.02 14.47 4.89
C GLY A 316 2.28 15.19 3.78
N ILE A 317 1.78 14.50 2.77
CA ILE A 317 0.98 15.07 1.69
C ILE A 317 -0.40 15.52 2.22
N GLY A 318 -0.99 14.78 3.16
CA GLY A 318 -2.32 15.03 3.73
C GLY A 318 -3.47 14.66 2.78
N GLY A 319 -4.72 14.84 3.24
CA GLY A 319 -5.93 14.70 2.42
C GLY A 319 -6.24 13.27 1.96
N PHE A 320 -5.69 12.26 2.60
CA PHE A 320 -6.09 10.87 2.43
C PHE A 320 -7.35 10.60 3.26
N GLU A 321 -8.37 10.06 2.61
CA GLU A 321 -9.68 9.77 3.21
C GLU A 321 -9.75 8.35 3.77
N PHE A 322 -8.96 7.45 3.18
CA PHE A 322 -8.89 6.03 3.56
C PHE A 322 -7.43 5.60 3.66
N ALA A 323 -7.17 4.64 4.55
CA ALA A 323 -5.87 4.00 4.66
C ALA A 323 -6.00 2.51 4.99
N ASP A 324 -5.15 1.71 4.36
CA ASP A 324 -5.02 0.26 4.48
C ASP A 324 -3.52 -0.04 4.70
N LEU A 325 -3.05 0.18 5.94
CA LEU A 325 -1.65 0.06 6.34
C LEU A 325 -1.49 -0.99 7.45
N ASP A 326 -2.24 -2.08 7.35
CA ASP A 326 -2.42 -3.09 8.40
C ASP A 326 -1.49 -4.29 8.29
N THR A 327 -0.76 -4.45 7.19
CA THR A 327 -0.02 -5.70 6.92
C THR A 327 1.09 -6.03 7.93
N PRO A 328 1.72 -5.09 8.67
CA PRO A 328 2.62 -5.46 9.76
C PRO A 328 1.97 -6.32 10.85
N TRP A 329 0.65 -6.25 11.02
CA TRP A 329 -0.07 -7.07 12.01
C TRP A 329 -0.33 -8.51 11.57
N PHE A 330 -0.16 -8.82 10.29
CA PHE A 330 -0.21 -10.18 9.76
C PHE A 330 1.14 -10.89 9.85
N MET A 331 2.24 -10.16 10.06
CA MET A 331 3.58 -10.73 10.15
C MET A 331 3.82 -11.41 11.50
N ALA A 332 4.33 -12.64 11.47
CA ALA A 332 4.62 -13.41 12.67
C ALA A 332 5.82 -12.87 13.46
N THR A 333 6.72 -12.15 12.78
CA THR A 333 7.87 -11.47 13.38
C THR A 333 8.02 -10.07 12.83
N ASN A 334 8.55 -9.16 13.66
CA ASN A 334 8.95 -7.84 13.21
C ASN A 334 10.48 -7.71 13.31
N PRO A 335 11.23 -7.74 12.19
CA PRO A 335 12.69 -7.62 12.18
C PRO A 335 13.21 -6.19 12.33
N PHE A 336 12.34 -5.23 12.65
CA PHE A 336 12.66 -3.82 12.72
C PHE A 336 12.32 -3.20 14.06
N ASP A 337 13.05 -2.13 14.42
CA ASP A 337 12.72 -1.22 15.50
C ASP A 337 12.28 0.13 14.94
N GLY A 338 11.45 0.86 15.70
CA GLY A 338 10.95 2.17 15.32
C GLY A 338 9.74 2.13 14.38
N GLY A 339 9.58 3.20 13.59
CA GLY A 339 8.44 3.41 12.71
C GLY A 339 7.28 4.15 13.36
N PHE A 340 6.10 4.03 12.78
CA PHE A 340 4.90 4.67 13.32
C PHE A 340 4.43 3.99 14.61
N ALA A 341 3.83 4.77 15.50
CA ALA A 341 3.07 4.25 16.63
C ALA A 341 1.60 4.03 16.21
N VAL A 342 0.92 3.11 16.92
CA VAL A 342 -0.50 2.84 16.65
C VAL A 342 -1.28 2.66 17.95
N THR A 343 -2.49 3.23 18.00
CA THR A 343 -3.45 3.05 19.08
C THR A 343 -4.84 2.84 18.49
N GLY A 344 -5.41 1.65 18.67
CA GLY A 344 -6.58 1.24 17.90
C GLY A 344 -6.24 1.25 16.41
N GLY A 345 -7.05 1.94 15.60
CA GLY A 345 -6.77 2.18 14.17
C GLY A 345 -5.98 3.46 13.88
N MET A 346 -5.62 4.26 14.91
CA MET A 346 -4.93 5.52 14.71
C MET A 346 -3.41 5.32 14.64
N ILE A 347 -2.85 5.53 13.46
CA ILE A 347 -1.41 5.59 13.20
C ILE A 347 -0.90 6.99 13.54
N SER A 348 0.29 7.07 14.16
CA SER A 348 1.00 8.33 14.44
C SER A 348 2.45 8.26 14.01
N VAL A 349 2.89 9.20 13.18
CA VAL A 349 4.29 9.42 12.78
C VAL A 349 4.97 10.52 13.57
N ALA A 350 4.30 11.10 14.56
CA ALA A 350 4.82 12.23 15.36
C ALA A 350 6.14 11.92 16.09
N GLY A 351 6.36 10.65 16.44
CA GLY A 351 7.61 10.18 17.08
C GLY A 351 8.79 10.01 16.12
N ILE A 352 8.57 10.10 14.80
CA ILE A 352 9.63 9.97 13.80
C ILE A 352 10.35 11.32 13.69
N THR A 353 11.64 11.34 14.04
CA THR A 353 12.46 12.57 14.10
C THR A 353 13.42 12.72 12.92
N ALA A 354 13.75 11.64 12.22
CA ALA A 354 14.61 11.64 11.03
C ALA A 354 14.30 10.42 10.14
N GLY A 355 14.35 10.60 8.82
CA GLY A 355 14.02 9.54 7.88
C GLY A 355 12.60 9.02 8.07
N HIS A 356 12.40 7.74 7.79
CA HIS A 356 11.15 7.02 8.11
C HIS A 356 11.12 6.43 9.52
N GLY A 357 12.19 6.59 10.30
CA GLY A 357 12.25 6.20 11.71
C GLY A 357 12.38 4.70 11.97
N VAL A 358 12.68 3.89 10.97
CA VAL A 358 12.80 2.42 11.09
C VAL A 358 14.25 2.00 10.87
N VAL A 359 14.72 1.05 11.68
CA VAL A 359 16.04 0.42 11.53
C VAL A 359 15.92 -1.10 11.70
N PRO A 360 16.74 -1.90 10.98
CA PRO A 360 16.83 -3.33 11.26
C PRO A 360 17.27 -3.60 12.70
N LYS A 361 16.70 -4.61 13.34
CA LYS A 361 17.17 -5.12 14.64
C LYS A 361 18.55 -5.75 14.49
N GLU A 362 19.38 -5.59 15.55
CA GLU A 362 20.70 -6.21 15.64
C GLU A 362 20.61 -7.73 15.81
#